data_77949ffa7ea1b44d1c37765e54e2df14
#
_entry.id   77949ffa7ea1b44d1c37765e54e2df14
#
_cell.length_a   1.000
_cell.length_b   1.000
_cell.length_c   1.000
_cell.angle_alpha   90.00
_cell.angle_beta   90.00
_cell.angle_gamma   90.00
#
_symmetry.space_group_name_H-M   'P 1'
#
loop_
_entity.id
_entity.type
_entity.pdbx_description
1 polymer ?
#
loop_
_entity_poly.entity_id
_entity_poly.type
_entity_poly.pdbx_seq_one_letter_code
_entity_poly.pdbx_strand_id
1 'polypeptide(L)'
;MTILVTGATGNLGRLIIANLLERGADPQSIVAGARDTAKAADLGVRVVRLDYTDPASVAAAVEGVDTVVLVSGSEVGQRIAQHQAVVEAARAAGVSKFVYTSAPKATTSDLILAPEHKATEELIAAAGLPAVILRNNWYTENYAADLARAAETGVLAAGAGDGRVASASRKDFAEAAAAVALEDGHIGEVYELGGDVAWNYSDLAAAFAEVTGREVSYVPLGFDDQIAALRGAGLDEGTAGFVAALDAGIKNGALGDTDGTLARLIGRPTTPLVDGLRAASA
;
A
#
# COMPACT_ATOMS: atom_id res chain seq x y z
N MET A 1 21.45 -3.93 -14.03
CA MET A 1 20.28 -4.48 -13.32
C MET A 1 19.05 -3.70 -13.80
N THR A 2 18.06 -4.39 -14.37
CA THR A 2 16.82 -3.78 -14.89
C THR A 2 15.70 -4.03 -13.90
N ILE A 3 14.98 -2.97 -13.47
CA ILE A 3 13.93 -3.04 -12.47
C ILE A 3 12.59 -2.70 -13.11
N LEU A 4 11.64 -3.63 -13.09
CA LEU A 4 10.26 -3.40 -13.50
C LEU A 4 9.41 -3.04 -12.26
N VAL A 5 8.76 -1.88 -12.29
CA VAL A 5 7.74 -1.50 -11.31
C VAL A 5 6.37 -1.64 -11.95
N THR A 6 5.54 -2.55 -11.45
CA THR A 6 4.18 -2.72 -11.91
C THR A 6 3.25 -1.69 -11.28
N GLY A 7 2.06 -1.46 -11.85
CA GLY A 7 1.14 -0.44 -11.32
C GLY A 7 1.75 0.96 -11.28
N ALA A 8 2.66 1.26 -12.19
CA ALA A 8 3.50 2.46 -12.21
C ALA A 8 2.72 3.79 -12.27
N THR A 9 1.48 3.78 -12.72
CA THR A 9 0.60 4.98 -12.75
C THR A 9 -0.21 5.17 -11.46
N GLY A 10 -0.16 4.19 -10.55
CA GLY A 10 -0.81 4.29 -9.24
C GLY A 10 0.00 5.12 -8.24
N ASN A 11 -0.66 5.51 -7.13
CA ASN A 11 -0.06 6.38 -6.11
C ASN A 11 1.26 5.81 -5.53
N LEU A 12 1.32 4.51 -5.25
CA LEU A 12 2.52 3.88 -4.71
C LEU A 12 3.57 3.65 -5.80
N GLY A 13 3.18 3.17 -6.98
CA GLY A 13 4.10 2.85 -8.06
C GLY A 13 4.89 4.07 -8.56
N ARG A 14 4.23 5.23 -8.69
CA ARG A 14 4.90 6.51 -9.02
C ARG A 14 5.95 6.89 -8.00
N LEU A 15 5.63 6.75 -6.71
CA LEU A 15 6.55 7.08 -5.62
C LEU A 15 7.73 6.10 -5.56
N ILE A 16 7.52 4.82 -5.86
CA ILE A 16 8.62 3.84 -5.94
C ILE A 16 9.60 4.24 -7.05
N ILE A 17 9.10 4.58 -8.24
CA ILE A 17 9.96 5.02 -9.36
C ILE A 17 10.72 6.29 -8.99
N ALA A 18 10.04 7.28 -8.39
CA ALA A 18 10.69 8.51 -7.94
C ALA A 18 11.82 8.21 -6.93
N ASN A 19 11.57 7.34 -5.95
CA ASN A 19 12.59 6.97 -4.96
C ASN A 19 13.74 6.14 -5.54
N LEU A 20 13.49 5.28 -6.54
CA LEU A 20 14.57 4.62 -7.28
C LEU A 20 15.50 5.63 -7.95
N LEU A 21 14.92 6.65 -8.59
CA LEU A 21 15.68 7.73 -9.23
C LEU A 21 16.43 8.60 -8.21
N GLU A 22 15.77 8.97 -7.10
CA GLU A 22 16.37 9.75 -6.00
C GLU A 22 17.56 9.01 -5.36
N ARG A 23 17.50 7.67 -5.30
CA ARG A 23 18.60 6.80 -4.82
C ARG A 23 19.70 6.57 -5.87
N GLY A 24 19.61 7.19 -7.04
CA GLY A 24 20.64 7.18 -8.08
C GLY A 24 20.56 6.01 -9.06
N ALA A 25 19.44 5.30 -9.13
CA ALA A 25 19.24 4.30 -10.19
C ALA A 25 19.23 4.97 -11.57
N ASP A 26 19.89 4.35 -12.55
CA ASP A 26 19.87 4.84 -13.91
C ASP A 26 18.44 4.80 -14.49
N PRO A 27 17.88 5.91 -14.96
CA PRO A 27 16.55 5.95 -15.58
C PRO A 27 16.35 4.90 -16.68
N GLN A 28 17.42 4.55 -17.41
CA GLN A 28 17.38 3.52 -18.45
C GLN A 28 17.26 2.11 -17.90
N SER A 29 17.60 1.91 -16.64
CA SER A 29 17.46 0.63 -15.94
C SER A 29 16.10 0.42 -15.28
N ILE A 30 15.24 1.46 -15.26
CA ILE A 30 13.91 1.40 -14.66
C ILE A 30 12.86 1.26 -15.76
N VAL A 31 11.92 0.33 -15.55
CA VAL A 31 10.80 0.06 -16.46
C VAL A 31 9.49 0.30 -15.70
N ALA A 32 8.70 1.23 -16.17
CA ALA A 32 7.37 1.51 -15.64
C ALA A 32 6.32 0.66 -16.38
N GLY A 33 5.73 -0.32 -15.69
CA GLY A 33 4.63 -1.13 -16.21
C GLY A 33 3.27 -0.50 -15.94
N ALA A 34 2.52 -0.15 -16.99
CA ALA A 34 1.22 0.52 -16.88
C ALA A 34 0.20 0.00 -17.89
N ARG A 35 -1.09 -0.07 -17.50
CA ARG A 35 -2.20 -0.39 -18.43
C ARG A 35 -2.34 0.68 -19.51
N ASP A 36 -2.32 1.93 -19.09
CA ASP A 36 -2.33 3.12 -19.96
C ASP A 36 -0.95 3.79 -19.91
N THR A 37 -0.16 3.56 -20.93
CA THR A 37 1.22 4.07 -21.00
C THR A 37 1.29 5.59 -21.12
N ALA A 38 0.25 6.24 -21.64
CA ALA A 38 0.20 7.70 -21.73
C ALA A 38 0.21 8.36 -20.34
N LYS A 39 -0.40 7.72 -19.34
CA LYS A 39 -0.40 8.21 -17.94
C LYS A 39 0.94 8.03 -17.21
N ALA A 40 1.90 7.37 -17.83
CA ALA A 40 3.24 7.15 -17.29
C ALA A 40 4.33 7.94 -18.03
N ALA A 41 3.96 8.73 -19.06
CA ALA A 41 4.90 9.43 -19.94
C ALA A 41 5.76 10.48 -19.21
N ASP A 42 5.29 10.98 -18.06
CA ASP A 42 5.95 11.97 -17.22
C ASP A 42 6.95 11.37 -16.21
N LEU A 43 7.05 10.03 -16.11
CA LEU A 43 7.91 9.37 -15.13
C LEU A 43 9.41 9.43 -15.44
N GLY A 44 9.81 9.84 -16.63
CA GLY A 44 11.22 9.99 -17.01
C GLY A 44 11.99 8.67 -17.15
N VAL A 45 11.29 7.54 -17.28
CA VAL A 45 11.85 6.17 -17.41
C VAL A 45 11.23 5.44 -18.60
N ARG A 46 11.74 4.26 -18.95
CA ARG A 46 11.14 3.43 -19.99
C ARG A 46 9.74 2.99 -19.57
N VAL A 47 8.74 3.17 -20.41
CA VAL A 47 7.35 2.76 -20.15
C VAL A 47 7.00 1.58 -21.04
N VAL A 48 6.34 0.56 -20.47
CA VAL A 48 5.82 -0.60 -21.20
C VAL A 48 4.35 -0.82 -20.84
N ARG A 49 3.58 -1.35 -21.79
CA ARG A 49 2.22 -1.80 -21.49
C ARG A 49 2.28 -3.03 -20.59
N LEU A 50 1.61 -2.96 -19.45
CA LEU A 50 1.43 -4.08 -18.52
C LEU A 50 0.02 -4.03 -17.97
N ASP A 51 -0.78 -5.01 -18.34
CA ASP A 51 -2.15 -5.21 -17.88
C ASP A 51 -2.23 -6.59 -17.23
N TYR A 52 -2.54 -6.64 -15.95
CA TYR A 52 -2.63 -7.90 -15.19
C TYR A 52 -3.68 -8.88 -15.76
N THR A 53 -4.66 -8.37 -16.50
CA THR A 53 -5.69 -9.20 -17.17
C THR A 53 -5.27 -9.68 -18.56
N ASP A 54 -4.09 -9.28 -19.05
CA ASP A 54 -3.51 -9.67 -20.33
C ASP A 54 -2.15 -10.36 -20.11
N PRO A 55 -2.11 -11.70 -19.97
CA PRO A 55 -0.88 -12.45 -19.70
C PRO A 55 0.22 -12.22 -20.74
N ALA A 56 -0.15 -11.94 -22.00
CA ALA A 56 0.84 -11.67 -23.05
C ALA A 56 1.57 -10.33 -22.79
N SER A 57 0.84 -9.30 -22.36
CA SER A 57 1.44 -8.02 -21.97
C SER A 57 2.33 -8.14 -20.73
N VAL A 58 1.94 -8.99 -19.78
CA VAL A 58 2.73 -9.25 -18.56
C VAL A 58 4.03 -9.96 -18.93
N ALA A 59 3.98 -11.03 -19.73
CA ALA A 59 5.16 -11.77 -20.17
C ALA A 59 6.15 -10.88 -20.94
N ALA A 60 5.65 -10.06 -21.87
CA ALA A 60 6.48 -9.13 -22.63
C ALA A 60 7.12 -8.04 -21.74
N ALA A 61 6.43 -7.58 -20.70
CA ALA A 61 6.96 -6.56 -19.79
C ALA A 61 8.06 -7.10 -18.86
N VAL A 62 8.03 -8.39 -18.52
CA VAL A 62 9.01 -9.06 -17.63
C VAL A 62 10.24 -9.56 -18.39
N GLU A 63 10.19 -9.64 -19.72
CA GLU A 63 11.31 -10.14 -20.54
C GLU A 63 12.58 -9.28 -20.35
N GLY A 64 13.70 -9.92 -19.96
CA GLY A 64 15.00 -9.26 -19.73
C GLY A 64 15.05 -8.37 -18.48
N VAL A 65 14.14 -8.58 -17.53
CA VAL A 65 14.08 -7.88 -16.25
C VAL A 65 14.80 -8.69 -15.18
N ASP A 66 15.67 -8.04 -14.39
CA ASP A 66 16.36 -8.67 -13.26
C ASP A 66 15.54 -8.64 -11.98
N THR A 67 14.87 -7.52 -11.71
CA THR A 67 14.07 -7.29 -10.50
C THR A 67 12.63 -6.87 -10.86
N VAL A 68 11.64 -7.55 -10.31
CA VAL A 68 10.23 -7.16 -10.42
C VAL A 68 9.74 -6.61 -9.09
N VAL A 69 9.17 -5.42 -9.09
CA VAL A 69 8.42 -4.87 -7.96
C VAL A 69 6.93 -4.99 -8.29
N LEU A 70 6.28 -6.00 -7.73
CA LEU A 70 4.84 -6.21 -7.84
C LEU A 70 4.11 -5.31 -6.84
N VAL A 71 3.59 -4.19 -7.33
CA VAL A 71 2.67 -3.34 -6.56
C VAL A 71 1.29 -3.98 -6.58
N SER A 72 0.75 -4.29 -5.40
CA SER A 72 -0.53 -5.00 -5.30
C SER A 72 -1.66 -4.24 -5.97
N GLY A 73 -2.51 -4.99 -6.71
CA GLY A 73 -3.71 -4.45 -7.32
C GLY A 73 -4.77 -4.04 -6.28
N SER A 74 -5.61 -3.07 -6.63
CA SER A 74 -6.70 -2.58 -5.77
C SER A 74 -8.06 -3.24 -6.03
N GLU A 75 -8.16 -4.11 -7.05
CA GLU A 75 -9.40 -4.75 -7.47
C GLU A 75 -9.67 -6.00 -6.62
N VAL A 76 -10.43 -5.82 -5.52
CA VAL A 76 -10.83 -6.92 -4.64
C VAL A 76 -11.60 -7.99 -5.42
N GLY A 77 -11.28 -9.27 -5.19
CA GLY A 77 -11.84 -10.40 -5.93
C GLY A 77 -11.11 -10.75 -7.24
N GLN A 78 -10.29 -9.85 -7.77
CA GLN A 78 -9.50 -10.08 -8.98
C GLN A 78 -7.99 -10.24 -8.69
N ARG A 79 -7.55 -9.80 -7.53
CA ARG A 79 -6.13 -9.68 -7.16
C ARG A 79 -5.38 -10.99 -7.33
N ILE A 80 -5.93 -12.11 -6.89
CA ILE A 80 -5.24 -13.42 -6.93
C ILE A 80 -4.90 -13.80 -8.37
N ALA A 81 -5.88 -13.75 -9.28
CA ALA A 81 -5.65 -14.10 -10.68
C ALA A 81 -4.68 -13.13 -11.38
N GLN A 82 -4.81 -11.83 -11.09
CA GLN A 82 -3.94 -10.78 -11.61
C GLN A 82 -2.49 -10.97 -11.15
N HIS A 83 -2.27 -11.24 -9.87
CA HIS A 83 -0.93 -11.45 -9.32
C HIS A 83 -0.32 -12.77 -9.80
N GLN A 84 -1.13 -13.82 -9.95
CA GLN A 84 -0.68 -15.11 -10.49
C GLN A 84 -0.03 -14.93 -11.87
N ALA A 85 -0.62 -14.14 -12.76
CA ALA A 85 -0.06 -13.89 -14.08
C ALA A 85 1.36 -13.25 -14.00
N VAL A 86 1.56 -12.32 -13.05
CA VAL A 86 2.89 -11.70 -12.85
C VAL A 86 3.89 -12.68 -12.24
N VAL A 87 3.47 -13.46 -11.26
CA VAL A 87 4.32 -14.47 -10.59
C VAL A 87 4.78 -15.54 -11.60
N GLU A 88 3.87 -16.05 -12.42
CA GLU A 88 4.18 -17.04 -13.46
C GLU A 88 5.14 -16.47 -14.52
N ALA A 89 4.91 -15.23 -14.97
CA ALA A 89 5.79 -14.57 -15.93
C ALA A 89 7.19 -14.32 -15.35
N ALA A 90 7.27 -13.84 -14.10
CA ALA A 90 8.53 -13.60 -13.41
C ALA A 90 9.33 -14.90 -13.22
N ARG A 91 8.66 -16.00 -12.86
CA ARG A 91 9.28 -17.32 -12.77
C ARG A 91 9.80 -17.79 -14.13
N ALA A 92 9.00 -17.66 -15.18
CA ALA A 92 9.38 -18.08 -16.53
C ALA A 92 10.57 -17.28 -17.08
N ALA A 93 10.65 -15.99 -16.76
CA ALA A 93 11.75 -15.11 -17.13
C ALA A 93 13.02 -15.32 -16.28
N GLY A 94 12.93 -16.04 -15.15
CA GLY A 94 14.06 -16.29 -14.27
C GLY A 94 14.55 -15.02 -13.55
N VAL A 95 13.66 -14.15 -13.10
CA VAL A 95 14.05 -12.92 -12.39
C VAL A 95 14.88 -13.22 -11.15
N SER A 96 15.88 -12.41 -10.88
CA SER A 96 16.83 -12.60 -9.77
C SER A 96 16.34 -12.02 -8.45
N LYS A 97 15.31 -11.15 -8.47
CA LYS A 97 14.67 -10.58 -7.27
C LYS A 97 13.19 -10.26 -7.55
N PHE A 98 12.33 -10.61 -6.61
CA PHE A 98 10.89 -10.33 -6.70
C PHE A 98 10.42 -9.63 -5.42
N VAL A 99 10.03 -8.37 -5.50
CA VAL A 99 9.53 -7.57 -4.37
C VAL A 99 8.02 -7.49 -4.46
N TYR A 100 7.32 -7.86 -3.40
CA TYR A 100 5.86 -7.79 -3.35
C TYR A 100 5.36 -6.88 -2.23
N THR A 101 4.46 -5.94 -2.55
CA THR A 101 3.77 -5.12 -1.54
C THR A 101 2.53 -5.84 -1.04
N SER A 102 2.63 -6.46 0.13
CA SER A 102 1.60 -7.22 0.82
C SER A 102 0.85 -6.36 1.86
N ALA A 103 -0.01 -7.00 2.66
CA ALA A 103 -0.71 -6.38 3.79
C ALA A 103 -0.13 -6.87 5.14
N PRO A 104 -0.30 -6.11 6.23
CA PRO A 104 0.24 -6.49 7.54
C PRO A 104 -0.34 -7.81 8.02
N LYS A 105 0.54 -8.66 8.55
CA LYS A 105 0.20 -9.98 9.09
C LYS A 105 -0.66 -10.82 8.12
N ALA A 106 -0.41 -10.75 6.81
CA ALA A 106 -1.26 -11.35 5.77
C ALA A 106 -1.61 -12.82 6.03
N THR A 107 -0.74 -13.58 6.69
CA THR A 107 -0.93 -15.02 7.00
C THR A 107 -1.72 -15.29 8.27
N THR A 108 -1.92 -14.32 9.15
CA THR A 108 -2.52 -14.51 10.49
C THR A 108 -3.57 -13.48 10.86
N SER A 109 -3.72 -12.40 10.08
CA SER A 109 -4.65 -11.31 10.36
C SER A 109 -6.08 -11.66 9.93
N ASP A 110 -7.05 -11.20 10.73
CA ASP A 110 -8.48 -11.21 10.38
C ASP A 110 -8.88 -9.98 9.52
N LEU A 111 -7.91 -9.18 9.07
CA LEU A 111 -8.17 -8.02 8.22
C LEU A 111 -8.81 -8.49 6.92
N ILE A 112 -9.89 -7.83 6.50
CA ILE A 112 -10.67 -8.20 5.30
C ILE A 112 -9.82 -8.31 4.02
N LEU A 113 -8.68 -7.61 3.96
CA LEU A 113 -7.73 -7.66 2.84
C LEU A 113 -6.74 -8.84 2.93
N ALA A 114 -6.53 -9.42 4.11
CA ALA A 114 -5.48 -10.40 4.35
C ALA A 114 -5.60 -11.66 3.47
N PRO A 115 -6.77 -12.25 3.22
CA PRO A 115 -6.89 -13.49 2.46
C PRO A 115 -6.27 -13.45 1.05
N GLU A 116 -6.47 -12.37 0.31
CA GLU A 116 -5.93 -12.24 -1.06
C GLU A 116 -4.42 -11.98 -1.05
N HIS A 117 -3.91 -11.26 -0.04
CA HIS A 117 -2.49 -11.05 0.14
C HIS A 117 -1.79 -12.34 0.56
N LYS A 118 -2.38 -13.11 1.49
CA LYS A 118 -1.90 -14.44 1.87
C LYS A 118 -1.81 -15.36 0.66
N ALA A 119 -2.88 -15.45 -0.14
CA ALA A 119 -2.88 -16.28 -1.34
C ALA A 119 -1.78 -15.87 -2.33
N THR A 120 -1.50 -14.57 -2.47
CA THR A 120 -0.41 -14.09 -3.32
C THR A 120 0.96 -14.47 -2.75
N GLU A 121 1.19 -14.34 -1.45
CA GLU A 121 2.43 -14.78 -0.80
C GLU A 121 2.65 -16.29 -0.99
N GLU A 122 1.58 -17.10 -0.89
CA GLU A 122 1.62 -18.54 -1.14
C GLU A 122 1.96 -18.86 -2.61
N LEU A 123 1.41 -18.11 -3.58
CA LEU A 123 1.77 -18.25 -5.00
C LEU A 123 3.25 -17.94 -5.25
N ILE A 124 3.77 -16.86 -4.66
CA ILE A 124 5.18 -16.46 -4.76
C ILE A 124 6.09 -17.56 -4.20
N ALA A 125 5.76 -18.08 -3.02
CA ALA A 125 6.52 -19.16 -2.38
C ALA A 125 6.48 -20.46 -3.20
N ALA A 126 5.31 -20.86 -3.69
CA ALA A 126 5.14 -22.04 -4.54
C ALA A 126 5.89 -21.92 -5.88
N ALA A 127 6.03 -20.71 -6.42
CA ALA A 127 6.80 -20.46 -7.62
C ALA A 127 8.33 -20.55 -7.39
N GLY A 128 8.80 -20.56 -6.14
CA GLY A 128 10.21 -20.56 -5.78
C GLY A 128 10.95 -19.29 -6.19
N LEU A 129 10.26 -18.16 -6.25
CA LEU A 129 10.87 -16.87 -6.60
C LEU A 129 11.81 -16.39 -5.48
N PRO A 130 12.95 -15.75 -5.81
CA PRO A 130 13.83 -15.08 -4.85
C PRO A 130 13.15 -13.80 -4.33
N ALA A 131 12.20 -13.94 -3.40
CA ALA A 131 11.27 -12.92 -3.04
C ALA A 131 11.67 -12.11 -1.80
N VAL A 132 11.20 -10.86 -1.76
CA VAL A 132 11.13 -9.97 -0.61
C VAL A 132 9.67 -9.58 -0.43
N ILE A 133 9.09 -9.83 0.74
CA ILE A 133 7.70 -9.50 1.04
C ILE A 133 7.65 -8.26 1.92
N LEU A 134 6.99 -7.22 1.45
CA LEU A 134 6.79 -5.97 2.19
C LEU A 134 5.32 -5.91 2.64
N ARG A 135 5.05 -6.26 3.88
CA ARG A 135 3.72 -6.20 4.50
C ARG A 135 3.47 -4.78 4.98
N ASN A 136 3.06 -3.93 4.04
CA ASN A 136 2.77 -2.53 4.30
C ASN A 136 1.55 -2.38 5.19
N ASN A 137 1.68 -1.68 6.31
CA ASN A 137 0.58 -1.25 7.15
C ASN A 137 -0.28 -0.19 6.42
N TRP A 138 -1.17 0.48 7.10
CA TRP A 138 -2.13 1.40 6.53
C TRP A 138 -1.48 2.69 6.04
N TYR A 139 -1.93 3.18 4.88
CA TYR A 139 -1.43 4.43 4.33
C TYR A 139 -2.13 5.62 5.00
N THR A 140 -1.37 6.60 5.46
CA THR A 140 -1.91 7.84 6.07
C THR A 140 -2.84 8.58 5.11
N GLU A 141 -2.55 8.55 3.82
CA GLU A 141 -3.37 9.19 2.77
C GLU A 141 -4.75 8.55 2.58
N ASN A 142 -4.99 7.36 3.12
CA ASN A 142 -6.33 6.76 3.09
C ASN A 142 -7.36 7.56 3.90
N TYR A 143 -6.90 8.39 4.82
CA TYR A 143 -7.76 9.28 5.63
C TYR A 143 -8.04 10.64 4.99
N ALA A 144 -7.59 10.91 3.76
CA ALA A 144 -7.79 12.21 3.11
C ALA A 144 -9.29 12.58 2.95
N ALA A 145 -10.14 11.62 2.62
CA ALA A 145 -11.58 11.85 2.51
C ALA A 145 -12.25 12.12 3.87
N ASP A 146 -11.79 11.43 4.92
CA ASP A 146 -12.30 11.66 6.28
C ASP A 146 -11.83 13.01 6.82
N LEU A 147 -10.59 13.41 6.53
CA LEU A 147 -10.07 14.73 6.84
C LEU A 147 -10.90 15.83 6.17
N ALA A 148 -11.21 15.70 4.89
CA ALA A 148 -12.05 16.66 4.16
C ALA A 148 -13.45 16.78 4.78
N ARG A 149 -14.06 15.64 5.11
CA ARG A 149 -15.37 15.60 5.79
C ARG A 149 -15.31 16.21 7.19
N ALA A 150 -14.28 15.89 7.97
CA ALA A 150 -14.09 16.46 9.29
C ALA A 150 -13.85 17.97 9.25
N ALA A 151 -13.19 18.50 8.22
CA ALA A 151 -13.05 19.94 7.98
C ALA A 151 -14.40 20.64 7.78
N GLU A 152 -15.40 19.97 7.23
CA GLU A 152 -16.75 20.52 7.04
C GLU A 152 -17.63 20.36 8.29
N THR A 153 -17.58 19.18 8.93
CA THR A 153 -18.55 18.77 9.95
C THR A 153 -18.05 18.94 11.38
N GLY A 154 -16.72 18.98 11.63
CA GLY A 154 -16.13 18.91 12.95
C GLY A 154 -16.21 17.51 13.58
N VAL A 155 -16.53 16.46 12.80
CA VAL A 155 -16.75 15.10 13.31
C VAL A 155 -15.96 14.08 12.51
N LEU A 156 -15.28 13.18 13.22
CA LEU A 156 -14.74 11.91 12.72
C LEU A 156 -15.60 10.78 13.32
N ALA A 157 -16.43 10.13 12.51
CA ALA A 157 -17.28 9.03 12.94
C ALA A 157 -16.78 7.72 12.33
N ALA A 158 -16.44 6.72 13.16
CA ALA A 158 -15.87 5.45 12.70
C ALA A 158 -16.07 4.32 13.72
N GLY A 159 -15.98 3.06 13.25
CA GLY A 159 -16.23 1.87 14.06
C GLY A 159 -14.98 1.27 14.76
N ALA A 160 -13.83 1.93 14.66
CA ALA A 160 -12.55 1.42 15.14
C ALA A 160 -12.39 1.40 16.67
N GLY A 161 -13.30 2.02 17.45
CA GLY A 161 -13.22 2.07 18.90
C GLY A 161 -11.87 2.61 19.39
N ASP A 162 -11.20 1.87 20.30
CA ASP A 162 -9.88 2.20 20.82
C ASP A 162 -8.74 1.53 20.03
N GLY A 163 -9.06 0.93 18.87
CA GLY A 163 -8.09 0.28 18.01
C GLY A 163 -6.99 1.23 17.55
N ARG A 164 -5.77 0.69 17.40
CA ARG A 164 -4.60 1.48 17.01
C ARG A 164 -4.19 1.19 15.58
N VAL A 165 -3.61 2.20 14.94
CA VAL A 165 -3.08 2.13 13.57
C VAL A 165 -1.66 2.69 13.56
N ALA A 166 -0.70 1.88 13.13
CA ALA A 166 0.68 2.31 12.87
C ALA A 166 0.80 2.70 11.39
N SER A 167 0.05 3.74 10.97
CA SER A 167 0.11 4.20 9.57
C SER A 167 1.43 4.89 9.26
N ALA A 168 1.82 4.84 7.99
CA ALA A 168 2.90 5.65 7.44
C ALA A 168 2.48 6.23 6.09
N SER A 169 3.22 7.21 5.59
CA SER A 169 2.95 7.78 4.27
C SER A 169 3.28 6.77 3.16
N ARG A 170 2.57 6.86 2.04
CA ARG A 170 2.93 6.08 0.84
C ARG A 170 4.37 6.34 0.40
N LYS A 171 4.89 7.55 0.68
CA LYS A 171 6.29 7.89 0.40
C LYS A 171 7.25 7.03 1.22
N ASP A 172 7.00 6.83 2.51
CA ASP A 172 7.84 5.99 3.38
C ASP A 172 7.86 4.53 2.90
N PHE A 173 6.69 3.96 2.57
CA PHE A 173 6.61 2.60 2.01
C PHE A 173 7.28 2.48 0.64
N ALA A 174 7.16 3.49 -0.21
CA ALA A 174 7.81 3.52 -1.51
C ALA A 174 9.32 3.60 -1.37
N GLU A 175 9.83 4.35 -0.39
CA GLU A 175 11.25 4.45 -0.08
C GLU A 175 11.81 3.11 0.39
N ALA A 176 11.08 2.37 1.24
CA ALA A 176 11.45 1.01 1.63
C ALA A 176 11.45 0.04 0.44
N ALA A 177 10.43 0.11 -0.43
CA ALA A 177 10.37 -0.72 -1.64
C ALA A 177 11.54 -0.45 -2.59
N ALA A 178 11.92 0.82 -2.76
CA ALA A 178 13.08 1.22 -3.57
C ALA A 178 14.40 0.73 -2.94
N ALA A 179 14.54 0.83 -1.61
CA ALA A 179 15.72 0.35 -0.90
C ALA A 179 15.93 -1.15 -1.13
N VAL A 180 14.94 -1.98 -0.84
CA VAL A 180 15.07 -3.45 -1.00
C VAL A 180 15.18 -3.89 -2.45
N ALA A 181 14.67 -3.10 -3.41
CA ALA A 181 14.83 -3.38 -4.83
C ALA A 181 16.28 -3.18 -5.31
N LEU A 182 16.96 -2.15 -4.77
CA LEU A 182 18.34 -1.78 -5.13
C LEU A 182 19.40 -2.52 -4.33
N GLU A 183 19.16 -2.74 -3.05
CA GLU A 183 20.16 -3.27 -2.11
C GLU A 183 20.13 -4.80 -2.08
N ASP A 184 21.29 -5.41 -1.75
CA ASP A 184 21.42 -6.85 -1.54
C ASP A 184 21.05 -7.24 -0.09
N GLY A 185 20.90 -8.56 0.15
CA GLY A 185 20.69 -9.10 1.49
C GLY A 185 19.24 -9.15 1.97
N HIS A 186 18.27 -8.82 1.11
CA HIS A 186 16.85 -8.82 1.46
C HIS A 186 16.07 -10.06 0.98
N ILE A 187 16.65 -10.85 0.05
CA ILE A 187 15.95 -12.03 -0.50
C ILE A 187 15.65 -13.03 0.61
N GLY A 188 14.40 -13.49 0.67
CA GLY A 188 13.89 -14.40 1.69
C GLY A 188 13.25 -13.69 2.89
N GLU A 189 13.40 -12.37 3.00
CA GLU A 189 12.85 -11.61 4.12
C GLU A 189 11.36 -11.27 3.93
N VAL A 190 10.65 -11.27 5.05
CA VAL A 190 9.27 -10.79 5.19
C VAL A 190 9.27 -9.66 6.19
N TYR A 191 9.08 -8.44 5.73
CA TYR A 191 9.09 -7.24 6.56
C TYR A 191 7.68 -6.80 6.92
N GLU A 192 7.38 -6.71 8.21
CA GLU A 192 6.19 -6.00 8.71
C GLU A 192 6.53 -4.51 8.80
N LEU A 193 5.89 -3.71 7.96
CA LEU A 193 6.22 -2.29 7.82
C LEU A 193 5.10 -1.44 8.42
N GLY A 194 5.38 -0.75 9.52
CA GLY A 194 4.47 0.20 10.17
C GLY A 194 5.17 1.53 10.46
N GLY A 195 4.38 2.55 10.67
CA GLY A 195 4.87 3.85 11.17
C GLY A 195 5.42 3.72 12.59
N ASP A 196 6.26 4.67 13.01
CA ASP A 196 6.92 4.64 14.31
C ASP A 196 5.95 4.80 15.49
N VAL A 197 4.76 5.35 15.24
CA VAL A 197 3.74 5.61 16.25
C VAL A 197 2.42 4.96 15.87
N ALA A 198 1.91 4.12 16.77
CA ALA A 198 0.56 3.57 16.68
C ALA A 198 -0.42 4.50 17.42
N TRP A 199 -1.23 5.24 16.67
CA TRP A 199 -2.23 6.18 17.14
C TRP A 199 -3.65 5.56 17.12
N ASN A 200 -4.57 6.11 17.90
CA ASN A 200 -5.98 5.75 17.89
C ASN A 200 -6.84 6.84 17.22
N TYR A 201 -8.14 6.61 17.08
CA TYR A 201 -9.01 7.55 16.36
C TYR A 201 -9.25 8.88 17.12
N SER A 202 -9.01 8.94 18.44
CA SER A 202 -8.95 10.21 19.17
C SER A 202 -7.70 11.00 18.80
N ASP A 203 -6.56 10.32 18.67
CA ASP A 203 -5.32 10.94 18.18
C ASP A 203 -5.47 11.41 16.72
N LEU A 204 -6.18 10.63 15.88
CA LEU A 204 -6.48 11.02 14.49
C LEU A 204 -7.37 12.26 14.43
N ALA A 205 -8.41 12.34 15.29
CA ALA A 205 -9.27 13.53 15.37
C ALA A 205 -8.46 14.77 15.81
N ALA A 206 -7.55 14.61 16.76
CA ALA A 206 -6.65 15.70 17.18
C ALA A 206 -5.71 16.13 16.02
N ALA A 207 -5.17 15.18 15.26
CA ALA A 207 -4.38 15.48 14.07
C ALA A 207 -5.19 16.20 12.98
N PHE A 208 -6.46 15.80 12.76
CA PHE A 208 -7.35 16.49 11.86
C PHE A 208 -7.62 17.94 12.33
N ALA A 209 -7.82 18.13 13.64
CA ALA A 209 -8.00 19.47 14.20
C ALA A 209 -6.77 20.36 13.95
N GLU A 210 -5.56 19.82 14.09
CA GLU A 210 -4.32 20.55 13.82
C GLU A 210 -4.18 20.92 12.33
N VAL A 211 -4.52 19.99 11.42
CA VAL A 211 -4.41 20.23 9.96
C VAL A 211 -5.44 21.23 9.48
N THR A 212 -6.69 21.14 9.98
CA THR A 212 -7.82 21.96 9.50
C THR A 212 -7.93 23.30 10.23
N GLY A 213 -7.26 23.45 11.39
CA GLY A 213 -7.41 24.62 12.25
C GLY A 213 -8.77 24.73 12.95
N ARG A 214 -9.52 23.61 13.05
CA ARG A 214 -10.88 23.56 13.56
C ARG A 214 -11.01 22.37 14.52
N GLU A 215 -11.86 22.52 15.55
CA GLU A 215 -12.13 21.40 16.46
C GLU A 215 -12.76 20.22 15.73
N VAL A 216 -12.23 19.01 15.97
CA VAL A 216 -12.74 17.75 15.46
C VAL A 216 -12.92 16.76 16.61
N SER A 217 -14.11 16.19 16.74
CA SER A 217 -14.42 15.19 17.76
C SER A 217 -14.53 13.80 17.14
N TYR A 218 -13.97 12.79 17.80
CA TYR A 218 -14.17 11.39 17.43
C TYR A 218 -15.50 10.87 18.02
N VAL A 219 -16.32 10.27 17.18
CA VAL A 219 -17.58 9.61 17.55
C VAL A 219 -17.48 8.13 17.21
N PRO A 220 -17.29 7.24 18.20
CA PRO A 220 -17.24 5.80 17.94
C PRO A 220 -18.64 5.29 17.57
N LEU A 221 -18.73 4.51 16.50
CA LEU A 221 -19.97 3.89 16.01
C LEU A 221 -19.96 2.38 16.25
N GLY A 222 -21.17 1.82 16.44
CA GLY A 222 -21.38 0.38 16.29
C GLY A 222 -21.26 -0.05 14.82
N PHE A 223 -21.07 -1.34 14.57
CA PHE A 223 -20.88 -1.87 13.21
C PHE A 223 -22.07 -1.53 12.29
N ASP A 224 -23.30 -1.79 12.73
CA ASP A 224 -24.52 -1.52 11.94
C ASP A 224 -24.78 -0.02 11.78
N ASP A 225 -24.52 0.79 12.83
CA ASP A 225 -24.66 2.24 12.78
C ASP A 225 -23.66 2.86 11.81
N GLN A 226 -22.44 2.32 11.73
CA GLN A 226 -21.42 2.75 10.77
C GLN A 226 -21.86 2.47 9.34
N ILE A 227 -22.36 1.26 9.05
CA ILE A 227 -22.90 0.93 7.72
C ILE A 227 -24.04 1.91 7.36
N ALA A 228 -24.97 2.17 8.29
CA ALA A 228 -26.07 3.09 8.05
C ALA A 228 -25.56 4.52 7.77
N ALA A 229 -24.57 5.00 8.53
CA ALA A 229 -23.97 6.33 8.34
C ALA A 229 -23.24 6.44 6.98
N LEU A 230 -22.48 5.43 6.60
CA LEU A 230 -21.76 5.39 5.31
C LEU A 230 -22.73 5.35 4.12
N ARG A 231 -23.81 4.57 4.21
CA ARG A 231 -24.89 4.57 3.21
C ARG A 231 -25.60 5.90 3.13
N GLY A 232 -25.86 6.53 4.27
CA GLY A 232 -26.42 7.89 4.34
C GLY A 232 -25.51 8.94 3.69
N ALA A 233 -24.20 8.72 3.69
CA ALA A 233 -23.20 9.54 3.00
C ALA A 233 -23.04 9.18 1.50
N GLY A 234 -23.85 8.26 0.96
CA GLY A 234 -23.91 7.94 -0.46
C GLY A 234 -23.06 6.75 -0.90
N LEU A 235 -22.44 5.98 0.01
CA LEU A 235 -21.73 4.76 -0.34
C LEU A 235 -22.73 3.64 -0.62
N ASP A 236 -22.38 2.77 -1.58
CA ASP A 236 -23.13 1.53 -1.81
C ASP A 236 -22.96 0.56 -0.63
N GLU A 237 -23.82 -0.45 -0.54
CA GLU A 237 -23.86 -1.39 0.58
C GLU A 237 -22.56 -2.21 0.70
N GLY A 238 -21.98 -2.63 -0.43
CA GLY A 238 -20.74 -3.40 -0.45
C GLY A 238 -19.55 -2.60 0.07
N THR A 239 -19.41 -1.36 -0.40
CA THR A 239 -18.37 -0.43 0.05
C THR A 239 -18.54 -0.06 1.53
N ALA A 240 -19.78 0.22 1.98
CA ALA A 240 -20.05 0.51 3.38
C ALA A 240 -19.73 -0.69 4.29
N GLY A 241 -20.12 -1.90 3.89
CA GLY A 241 -19.77 -3.14 4.59
C GLY A 241 -18.28 -3.39 4.66
N PHE A 242 -17.55 -3.15 3.56
CA PHE A 242 -16.10 -3.27 3.52
C PHE A 242 -15.41 -2.32 4.51
N VAL A 243 -15.80 -1.04 4.53
CA VAL A 243 -15.24 -0.05 5.47
C VAL A 243 -15.52 -0.43 6.92
N ALA A 244 -16.76 -0.85 7.24
CA ALA A 244 -17.12 -1.28 8.58
C ALA A 244 -16.33 -2.54 9.02
N ALA A 245 -16.11 -3.50 8.12
CA ALA A 245 -15.29 -4.68 8.41
C ALA A 245 -13.81 -4.34 8.61
N LEU A 246 -13.29 -3.36 7.86
CA LEU A 246 -11.94 -2.84 8.05
C LEU A 246 -11.77 -2.22 9.44
N ASP A 247 -12.69 -1.35 9.85
CA ASP A 247 -12.67 -0.71 11.17
C ASP A 247 -12.82 -1.73 12.31
N ALA A 248 -13.64 -2.78 12.11
CA ALA A 248 -13.73 -3.88 13.05
C ALA A 248 -12.38 -4.63 13.19
N GLY A 249 -11.65 -4.83 12.10
CA GLY A 249 -10.29 -5.36 12.12
C GLY A 249 -9.32 -4.45 12.89
N ILE A 250 -9.41 -3.13 12.69
CA ILE A 250 -8.61 -2.14 13.44
C ILE A 250 -8.93 -2.20 14.93
N LYS A 251 -10.20 -2.25 15.29
CA LYS A 251 -10.68 -2.41 16.67
C LYS A 251 -10.08 -3.65 17.34
N ASN A 252 -9.90 -4.73 16.58
CA ASN A 252 -9.31 -5.98 17.03
C ASN A 252 -7.77 -6.01 16.99
N GLY A 253 -7.10 -4.89 16.68
CA GLY A 253 -5.65 -4.73 16.73
C GLY A 253 -4.90 -5.15 15.48
N ALA A 254 -5.58 -5.27 14.33
CA ALA A 254 -4.95 -5.74 13.09
C ALA A 254 -3.83 -4.80 12.56
N LEU A 255 -3.87 -3.50 12.88
CA LEU A 255 -2.99 -2.47 12.35
C LEU A 255 -2.13 -1.76 13.43
N GLY A 256 -2.16 -2.22 14.69
CA GLY A 256 -1.52 -1.50 15.80
C GLY A 256 -0.03 -1.77 15.99
N ASP A 257 0.56 -2.75 15.30
CA ASP A 257 1.93 -3.15 15.54
C ASP A 257 2.93 -2.22 14.87
N THR A 258 4.01 -1.94 15.61
CA THR A 258 5.18 -1.21 15.12
C THR A 258 6.45 -1.73 15.82
N ASP A 259 7.53 -1.89 15.06
CA ASP A 259 8.82 -2.39 15.55
C ASP A 259 10.01 -1.58 15.04
N GLY A 260 9.72 -0.47 14.34
CA GLY A 260 10.73 0.41 13.73
C GLY A 260 11.40 -0.16 12.47
N THR A 261 10.90 -1.26 11.92
CA THR A 261 11.48 -1.87 10.71
C THR A 261 11.43 -0.92 9.51
N LEU A 262 10.31 -0.22 9.31
CA LEU A 262 10.18 0.75 8.22
C LEU A 262 11.24 1.87 8.36
N ALA A 263 11.38 2.48 9.54
CA ALA A 263 12.36 3.52 9.79
C ALA A 263 13.81 3.04 9.55
N ARG A 264 14.12 1.79 9.94
CA ARG A 264 15.45 1.19 9.66
C ARG A 264 15.71 1.03 8.17
N LEU A 265 14.75 0.55 7.38
CA LEU A 265 14.91 0.37 5.93
C LEU A 265 15.09 1.69 5.18
N ILE A 266 14.38 2.75 5.62
CA ILE A 266 14.48 4.07 4.97
C ILE A 266 15.58 4.95 5.54
N GLY A 267 16.21 4.54 6.67
CA GLY A 267 17.33 5.27 7.28
C GLY A 267 16.95 6.57 8.01
N ARG A 268 15.66 6.76 8.31
CA ARG A 268 15.11 7.93 9.01
C ARG A 268 13.80 7.56 9.71
N PRO A 269 13.33 8.39 10.69
CA PRO A 269 11.98 8.25 11.22
C PRO A 269 10.91 8.32 10.13
N THR A 270 9.81 7.61 10.33
CA THR A 270 8.66 7.69 9.42
C THR A 270 8.00 9.07 9.49
N THR A 271 7.33 9.45 8.41
CA THR A 271 6.61 10.73 8.33
C THR A 271 5.56 10.81 9.44
N PRO A 272 5.57 11.85 10.30
CA PRO A 272 4.57 12.05 11.34
C PRO A 272 3.15 12.10 10.75
N LEU A 273 2.15 11.62 11.52
CA LEU A 273 0.74 11.56 11.08
C LEU A 273 0.25 12.91 10.53
N VAL A 274 0.49 13.99 11.27
CA VAL A 274 0.03 15.34 10.88
C VAL A 274 0.65 15.79 9.55
N ASP A 275 1.94 15.53 9.36
CA ASP A 275 2.65 15.93 8.14
C ASP A 275 2.18 15.10 6.92
N GLY A 276 1.94 13.80 7.13
CA GLY A 276 1.35 12.93 6.11
C GLY A 276 -0.05 13.37 5.71
N LEU A 277 -0.89 13.77 6.69
CA LEU A 277 -2.23 14.29 6.44
C LEU A 277 -2.21 15.64 5.69
N ARG A 278 -1.31 16.55 6.06
CA ARG A 278 -1.12 17.82 5.33
C ARG A 278 -0.73 17.58 3.88
N ALA A 279 0.20 16.67 3.64
CA ALA A 279 0.62 16.33 2.29
C ALA A 279 -0.51 15.67 1.48
N ALA A 280 -1.39 14.91 2.12
CA ALA A 280 -2.53 14.25 1.48
C ALA A 280 -3.69 15.21 1.15
N SER A 281 -3.73 16.40 1.76
CA SER A 281 -4.77 17.44 1.57
C SER A 281 -4.36 18.55 0.60
N ALA A 282 -3.10 18.58 0.16
CA ALA A 282 -2.54 19.55 -0.78
C ALA A 282 -2.82 19.16 -2.24
#